data_27da41a933d57ffcf853a15859cb3eeb
#
_entry.id   27da41a933d57ffcf853a15859cb3eeb
#
_cell.length_a   1.000
_cell.length_b   1.000
_cell.length_c   1.000
_cell.angle_alpha   90.00
_cell.angle_beta   90.00
_cell.angle_gamma   90.00
#
_symmetry.space_group_name_H-M   'P 1'
#
loop_
_entity.id
_entity.type
_entity.pdbx_description
1 polymer ?
#
loop_
_entity_poly.entity_id
_entity_poly.type
_entity_poly.pdbx_seq_one_letter_code
_entity_poly.pdbx_strand_id
1 'polypeptide(L)'
;MSSEDRIKICVKLIVLIALLQMLALFKIFDLRYLIAFCGIMILLLGITVMSKNFRKMVAGFLFLGTLLNLYTYQPLTSWISGINYMLNITAILVIMQLFVIPIKIGNYSGHFKYLLLQGFKNERHVYIFSSVVISMFSTFLLFGTIPVMLSLLGAPLKQIVDNYNKFMSTALTRGYAVAVMWAPGAVNILLVMNVTGVRWVDIFPVGFAVSVLGLGMSYCLQKKYLSKVPFNKETCLRTNAAAYEIKAKQEALRKVLNIVFLVIVLIVLIFSFDVIGIGDNTSRVMLAGLLLVSIWLFTLRNEKNFKKAVDEYFDVSLVKTIDLAILYVALGIFSKALETSEVLEKILPYVTLLSDQNPITIIPVIILSIIALAMFGLHPFVVIIILGQVLMSSSLPLDPRVIALTLLFGSMLSYMLSPFAGMVLTTAKFLNVSIYDVGVKWNGLFGIILFLLGSGIIILYQLYGV
;
A
#
# COMPACT_ATOMS: atom_id res chain seq x y z
N MET A 1 3.76 -13.40 -31.32
CA MET A 1 4.50 -12.73 -30.23
C MET A 1 4.44 -13.63 -29.01
N SER A 2 5.57 -13.99 -28.44
CA SER A 2 5.65 -14.87 -27.27
C SER A 2 5.07 -14.18 -26.01
N SER A 3 4.76 -14.94 -24.96
CA SER A 3 4.32 -14.39 -23.67
C SER A 3 5.41 -13.50 -23.05
N GLU A 4 6.67 -13.87 -23.23
CA GLU A 4 7.83 -13.13 -22.74
C GLU A 4 7.98 -11.77 -23.43
N ASP A 5 7.80 -11.72 -24.76
CA ASP A 5 7.85 -10.47 -25.52
C ASP A 5 6.74 -9.52 -25.06
N ARG A 6 5.52 -10.04 -24.82
CA ARG A 6 4.39 -9.24 -24.32
C ARG A 6 4.70 -8.64 -22.96
N ILE A 7 5.27 -9.40 -22.04
CA ILE A 7 5.68 -8.91 -20.72
C ILE A 7 6.71 -7.78 -20.86
N LYS A 8 7.75 -7.95 -21.67
CA LYS A 8 8.78 -6.94 -21.91
C LYS A 8 8.18 -5.64 -22.50
N ILE A 9 7.23 -5.76 -23.43
CA ILE A 9 6.54 -4.58 -24.00
C ILE A 9 5.67 -3.91 -22.95
N CYS A 10 4.91 -4.65 -22.15
CA CYS A 10 4.10 -4.09 -21.06
C CYS A 10 4.96 -3.33 -20.04
N VAL A 11 6.12 -3.85 -19.65
CA VAL A 11 7.06 -3.16 -18.76
C VAL A 11 7.53 -1.85 -19.37
N LYS A 12 7.90 -1.83 -20.68
CA LYS A 12 8.28 -0.59 -21.37
C LYS A 12 7.14 0.42 -21.42
N LEU A 13 5.91 -0.04 -21.67
CA LEU A 13 4.73 0.83 -21.68
C LEU A 13 4.42 1.43 -20.31
N ILE A 14 4.57 0.66 -19.22
CA ILE A 14 4.39 1.16 -17.85
C ILE A 14 5.41 2.25 -17.53
N VAL A 15 6.68 2.04 -17.90
CA VAL A 15 7.72 3.05 -17.74
C VAL A 15 7.43 4.29 -18.60
N LEU A 16 7.00 4.09 -19.83
CA LEU A 16 6.61 5.20 -20.72
C LEU A 16 5.44 6.00 -20.13
N ILE A 17 4.40 5.33 -19.59
CA ILE A 17 3.31 6.01 -18.88
C ILE A 17 3.84 6.84 -17.71
N ALA A 18 4.75 6.29 -16.91
CA ALA A 18 5.33 7.03 -15.79
C ALA A 18 6.08 8.29 -16.26
N LEU A 19 6.86 8.18 -17.34
CA LEU A 19 7.57 9.32 -17.96
C LEU A 19 6.59 10.36 -18.53
N LEU A 20 5.56 9.90 -19.25
CA LEU A 20 4.55 10.81 -19.82
C LEU A 20 3.75 11.53 -18.72
N GLN A 21 3.40 10.85 -17.64
CA GLN A 21 2.75 11.47 -16.47
C GLN A 21 3.66 12.52 -15.81
N MET A 22 4.96 12.25 -15.70
CA MET A 22 5.93 13.23 -15.20
C MET A 22 6.06 14.45 -16.14
N LEU A 23 6.08 14.24 -17.45
CA LEU A 23 6.11 15.34 -18.44
C LEU A 23 4.82 16.15 -18.43
N ALA A 24 3.67 15.50 -18.20
CA ALA A 24 2.37 16.16 -18.13
C ALA A 24 2.28 17.17 -16.96
N LEU A 25 3.12 17.05 -15.92
CA LEU A 25 3.20 18.01 -14.82
C LEU A 25 3.60 19.42 -15.28
N PHE A 26 4.43 19.51 -16.31
CA PHE A 26 4.89 20.79 -16.85
C PHE A 26 3.83 21.49 -17.72
N LYS A 27 2.72 20.81 -18.05
CA LYS A 27 1.61 21.35 -18.86
C LYS A 27 2.02 21.96 -20.20
N ILE A 28 3.18 21.55 -20.76
CA ILE A 28 3.71 22.07 -22.04
C ILE A 28 2.94 21.43 -23.21
N PHE A 29 2.59 20.16 -23.09
CA PHE A 29 1.90 19.40 -24.12
C PHE A 29 0.66 18.69 -23.55
N ASP A 30 -0.38 18.54 -24.38
CA ASP A 30 -1.51 17.67 -24.03
C ASP A 30 -1.18 16.21 -24.33
N LEU A 31 -0.72 15.51 -23.31
CA LEU A 31 -0.30 14.13 -23.41
C LEU A 31 -1.43 13.11 -23.12
N ARG A 32 -2.68 13.58 -22.88
CA ARG A 32 -3.81 12.71 -22.49
C ARG A 32 -4.09 11.61 -23.50
N TYR A 33 -4.04 11.92 -24.79
CA TYR A 33 -4.29 10.93 -25.86
C TYR A 33 -3.17 9.88 -25.94
N LEU A 34 -1.93 10.30 -25.77
CA LEU A 34 -0.77 9.39 -25.80
C LEU A 34 -0.74 8.48 -24.58
N ILE A 35 -1.06 9.00 -23.39
CA ILE A 35 -1.17 8.21 -22.16
C ILE A 35 -2.33 7.20 -22.29
N ALA A 36 -3.49 7.62 -22.79
CA ALA A 36 -4.62 6.73 -23.03
C ALA A 36 -4.28 5.63 -24.05
N PHE A 37 -3.59 5.98 -25.12
CA PHE A 37 -3.10 4.99 -26.10
C PHE A 37 -2.20 3.94 -25.45
N CYS A 38 -1.22 4.35 -24.63
CA CYS A 38 -0.38 3.43 -23.87
C CYS A 38 -1.22 2.56 -22.91
N GLY A 39 -2.25 3.12 -22.27
CA GLY A 39 -3.19 2.39 -21.42
C GLY A 39 -3.96 1.31 -22.17
N ILE A 40 -4.46 1.61 -23.36
CA ILE A 40 -5.13 0.64 -24.23
C ILE A 40 -4.15 -0.47 -24.65
N MET A 41 -2.94 -0.11 -25.04
CA MET A 41 -1.92 -1.08 -25.45
C MET A 41 -1.54 -2.04 -24.31
N ILE A 42 -1.40 -1.52 -23.07
CA ILE A 42 -1.15 -2.37 -21.90
C ILE A 42 -2.34 -3.30 -21.64
N LEU A 43 -3.56 -2.81 -21.75
CA LEU A 43 -4.76 -3.62 -21.58
C LEU A 43 -4.80 -4.77 -22.60
N LEU A 44 -4.62 -4.47 -23.89
CA LEU A 44 -4.69 -5.46 -24.96
C LEU A 44 -3.58 -6.53 -24.87
N LEU A 45 -2.34 -6.11 -24.60
CA LEU A 45 -1.20 -7.02 -24.53
C LEU A 45 -1.16 -7.76 -23.19
N GLY A 46 -1.43 -7.07 -22.10
CA GLY A 46 -1.26 -7.57 -20.76
C GLY A 46 -2.37 -8.49 -20.27
N ILE A 47 -3.61 -8.36 -20.76
CA ILE A 47 -4.74 -9.21 -20.34
C ILE A 47 -4.46 -10.71 -20.59
N THR A 48 -3.64 -11.01 -21.56
CA THR A 48 -3.28 -12.40 -21.93
C THR A 48 -2.23 -13.00 -21.00
N VAL A 49 -1.37 -12.18 -20.38
CA VAL A 49 -0.28 -12.61 -19.47
C VAL A 49 -0.64 -12.44 -18.00
N MET A 50 -1.76 -11.78 -17.73
CA MET A 50 -2.29 -11.51 -16.41
C MET A 50 -2.73 -12.78 -15.67
N SER A 51 -2.64 -12.78 -14.34
CA SER A 51 -3.15 -13.87 -13.51
C SER A 51 -4.67 -14.05 -13.64
N LYS A 52 -5.15 -15.30 -13.53
CA LYS A 52 -6.58 -15.63 -13.76
C LYS A 52 -7.55 -14.82 -12.89
N ASN A 53 -7.20 -14.57 -11.63
CA ASN A 53 -8.06 -13.85 -10.70
C ASN A 53 -8.17 -12.38 -11.07
N PHE A 54 -7.06 -11.72 -11.38
CA PHE A 54 -7.06 -10.34 -11.85
C PHE A 54 -7.77 -10.19 -13.19
N ARG A 55 -7.62 -11.15 -14.10
CA ARG A 55 -8.30 -11.15 -15.42
C ARG A 55 -9.82 -11.13 -15.27
N LYS A 56 -10.39 -11.95 -14.38
CA LYS A 56 -11.84 -11.96 -14.13
C LYS A 56 -12.32 -10.61 -13.59
N MET A 57 -11.57 -10.03 -12.66
CA MET A 57 -11.87 -8.73 -12.07
C MET A 57 -11.82 -7.61 -13.11
N VAL A 58 -10.75 -7.55 -13.90
CA VAL A 58 -10.60 -6.59 -15.01
C VAL A 58 -11.72 -6.73 -16.02
N ALA A 59 -12.05 -7.96 -16.45
CA ALA A 59 -13.15 -8.22 -17.40
C ALA A 59 -14.49 -7.74 -16.84
N GLY A 60 -14.76 -7.97 -15.55
CA GLY A 60 -15.98 -7.47 -14.89
C GLY A 60 -16.08 -5.94 -14.90
N PHE A 61 -15.00 -5.22 -14.56
CA PHE A 61 -15.00 -3.75 -14.59
C PHE A 61 -15.07 -3.16 -15.99
N LEU A 62 -14.37 -3.77 -16.93
CA LEU A 62 -14.50 -3.36 -18.34
C LEU A 62 -15.92 -3.55 -18.85
N PHE A 63 -16.55 -4.70 -18.54
CA PHE A 63 -17.92 -4.97 -18.92
C PHE A 63 -18.88 -3.94 -18.31
N LEU A 64 -18.84 -3.74 -16.99
CA LEU A 64 -19.69 -2.79 -16.30
C LEU A 64 -19.45 -1.34 -16.76
N GLY A 65 -18.19 -0.93 -16.88
CA GLY A 65 -17.84 0.42 -17.35
C GLY A 65 -18.25 0.66 -18.79
N THR A 66 -18.09 -0.35 -19.67
CA THR A 66 -18.56 -0.29 -21.05
C THR A 66 -20.07 -0.21 -21.13
N LEU A 67 -20.78 -1.05 -20.36
CA LEU A 67 -22.24 -1.06 -20.32
C LEU A 67 -22.79 0.31 -19.87
N LEU A 68 -22.23 0.89 -18.80
CA LEU A 68 -22.64 2.21 -18.29
C LEU A 68 -22.36 3.30 -19.32
N ASN A 69 -21.18 3.36 -19.93
CA ASN A 69 -20.84 4.36 -20.94
C ASN A 69 -21.74 4.26 -22.18
N LEU A 70 -22.09 3.05 -22.62
CA LEU A 70 -23.00 2.84 -23.74
C LEU A 70 -24.44 3.22 -23.38
N TYR A 71 -24.88 2.85 -22.17
CA TYR A 71 -26.24 3.17 -21.69
C TYR A 71 -26.46 4.68 -21.56
N THR A 72 -25.44 5.43 -21.14
CA THR A 72 -25.48 6.89 -20.97
C THR A 72 -25.01 7.66 -22.21
N TYR A 73 -24.78 6.99 -23.34
CA TYR A 73 -24.32 7.58 -24.60
C TYR A 73 -23.10 8.50 -24.45
N GLN A 74 -22.12 8.09 -23.64
CA GLN A 74 -20.95 8.91 -23.34
C GLN A 74 -20.06 9.15 -24.57
N PRO A 75 -19.59 10.39 -24.81
CA PRO A 75 -18.72 10.72 -25.92
C PRO A 75 -17.33 10.07 -25.75
N LEU A 76 -16.58 9.96 -26.87
CA LEU A 76 -15.24 9.35 -26.86
C LEU A 76 -14.27 10.04 -25.87
N THR A 77 -14.45 11.32 -25.63
CA THR A 77 -13.66 12.09 -24.63
C THR A 77 -13.84 11.56 -23.21
N SER A 78 -15.04 11.08 -22.84
CA SER A 78 -15.30 10.42 -21.56
C SER A 78 -14.54 9.10 -21.44
N TRP A 79 -14.48 8.31 -22.51
CA TRP A 79 -13.69 7.07 -22.52
C TRP A 79 -12.21 7.33 -22.33
N ILE A 80 -11.65 8.34 -23.04
CA ILE A 80 -10.25 8.73 -22.91
C ILE A 80 -9.96 9.24 -21.50
N SER A 81 -10.85 10.05 -20.93
CA SER A 81 -10.68 10.51 -19.54
C SER A 81 -10.82 9.38 -18.54
N GLY A 82 -11.70 8.40 -18.78
CA GLY A 82 -11.80 7.19 -17.98
C GLY A 82 -10.51 6.36 -17.98
N ILE A 83 -9.91 6.13 -19.14
CA ILE A 83 -8.65 5.42 -19.26
C ILE A 83 -7.53 6.13 -18.45
N ASN A 84 -7.48 7.45 -18.53
CA ASN A 84 -6.46 8.25 -17.84
C ASN A 84 -6.71 8.39 -16.33
N TYR A 85 -7.94 8.19 -15.87
CA TYR A 85 -8.42 8.56 -14.53
C TYR A 85 -7.57 8.00 -13.39
N MET A 86 -7.05 6.76 -13.55
CA MET A 86 -6.23 6.10 -12.53
C MET A 86 -4.83 5.72 -13.01
N LEU A 87 -4.43 6.07 -14.23
CA LEU A 87 -3.08 5.74 -14.73
C LEU A 87 -1.96 6.50 -14.02
N ASN A 88 -2.27 7.64 -13.39
CA ASN A 88 -1.33 8.35 -12.50
C ASN A 88 -0.86 7.47 -11.34
N ILE A 89 -1.73 6.59 -10.79
CA ILE A 89 -1.37 5.63 -9.75
C ILE A 89 -0.30 4.64 -10.25
N THR A 90 -0.39 4.23 -11.51
CA THR A 90 0.64 3.37 -12.14
C THR A 90 2.01 4.05 -12.13
N ALA A 91 2.08 5.35 -12.43
CA ALA A 91 3.33 6.10 -12.40
C ALA A 91 3.94 6.16 -10.99
N ILE A 92 3.13 6.37 -9.97
CA ILE A 92 3.59 6.32 -8.57
C ILE A 92 4.15 4.94 -8.23
N LEU A 93 3.47 3.85 -8.64
CA LEU A 93 3.96 2.50 -8.36
C LEU A 93 5.32 2.25 -9.00
N VAL A 94 5.55 2.70 -10.23
CA VAL A 94 6.85 2.61 -10.91
C VAL A 94 7.92 3.32 -10.09
N ILE A 95 7.66 4.56 -9.68
CA ILE A 95 8.63 5.38 -8.92
C ILE A 95 8.89 4.77 -7.53
N MET A 96 7.85 4.37 -6.80
CA MET A 96 8.03 3.82 -5.45
C MET A 96 8.76 2.47 -5.48
N GLN A 97 8.58 1.67 -6.52
CA GLN A 97 9.33 0.42 -6.65
C GLN A 97 10.82 0.62 -6.98
N LEU A 98 11.26 1.79 -7.47
CA LEU A 98 12.69 2.09 -7.62
C LEU A 98 13.45 1.98 -6.29
N PHE A 99 12.80 2.22 -5.14
CA PHE A 99 13.40 2.06 -3.82
C PHE A 99 13.86 0.62 -3.51
N VAL A 100 13.39 -0.37 -4.26
CA VAL A 100 13.88 -1.76 -4.15
C VAL A 100 15.37 -1.85 -4.50
N ILE A 101 15.85 -1.06 -5.46
CA ILE A 101 17.24 -1.06 -5.94
C ILE A 101 18.20 -0.72 -4.78
N PRO A 102 18.13 0.48 -4.15
CA PRO A 102 19.05 0.83 -3.08
C PRO A 102 18.89 -0.06 -1.83
N ILE A 103 17.69 -0.59 -1.55
CA ILE A 103 17.48 -1.52 -0.44
C ILE A 103 18.25 -2.83 -0.68
N LYS A 104 18.25 -3.36 -1.90
CA LYS A 104 19.00 -4.57 -2.25
C LYS A 104 20.51 -4.37 -2.22
N ILE A 105 20.99 -3.26 -2.79
CA ILE A 105 22.42 -2.94 -2.84
C ILE A 105 22.98 -2.67 -1.44
N GLY A 106 22.21 -2.02 -0.58
CA GLY A 106 22.62 -1.56 0.74
C GLY A 106 22.94 -2.66 1.76
N ASN A 107 22.85 -3.95 1.37
CA ASN A 107 23.11 -5.13 2.22
C ASN A 107 22.37 -5.09 3.58
N TYR A 108 21.12 -4.64 3.56
CA TYR A 108 20.32 -4.56 4.79
C TYR A 108 20.13 -5.92 5.47
N SER A 109 20.12 -7.02 4.69
CA SER A 109 19.90 -8.38 5.20
C SER A 109 20.89 -8.77 6.30
N GLY A 110 22.20 -8.57 6.07
CA GLY A 110 23.24 -8.88 7.05
C GLY A 110 23.11 -8.07 8.34
N HIS A 111 22.81 -6.78 8.21
CA HIS A 111 22.65 -5.87 9.34
C HIS A 111 21.38 -6.15 10.17
N PHE A 112 20.25 -6.45 9.51
CA PHE A 112 19.04 -6.88 10.22
C PHE A 112 19.23 -8.21 10.94
N LYS A 113 19.88 -9.19 10.29
CA LYS A 113 20.23 -10.47 10.93
C LYS A 113 21.06 -10.23 12.19
N TYR A 114 22.07 -9.38 12.12
CA TYR A 114 22.90 -9.03 13.28
C TYR A 114 22.05 -8.42 14.41
N LEU A 115 21.23 -7.41 14.11
CA LEU A 115 20.38 -6.75 15.12
C LEU A 115 19.37 -7.73 15.75
N LEU A 116 18.76 -8.61 14.98
CA LEU A 116 17.81 -9.58 15.51
C LEU A 116 18.47 -10.57 16.45
N LEU A 117 19.67 -11.07 16.11
CA LEU A 117 20.36 -12.08 16.90
C LEU A 117 21.12 -11.51 18.10
N GLN A 118 21.65 -10.28 17.97
CA GLN A 118 22.55 -9.68 18.97
C GLN A 118 21.99 -8.42 19.64
N GLY A 119 21.12 -7.68 18.95
CA GLY A 119 20.64 -6.37 19.40
C GLY A 119 19.56 -6.43 20.48
N PHE A 120 18.80 -7.52 20.55
CA PHE A 120 17.65 -7.64 21.43
C PHE A 120 17.81 -8.71 22.50
N LYS A 121 17.11 -8.52 23.63
CA LYS A 121 17.22 -9.41 24.79
C LYS A 121 16.21 -10.56 24.79
N ASN A 122 15.04 -10.35 24.18
CA ASN A 122 13.94 -11.33 24.18
C ASN A 122 12.99 -11.11 22.98
N GLU A 123 12.07 -12.07 22.77
CA GLU A 123 11.11 -12.05 21.66
C GLU A 123 10.25 -10.80 21.60
N ARG A 124 9.92 -10.17 22.73
CA ARG A 124 9.07 -8.99 22.78
C ARG A 124 9.67 -7.79 22.09
N HIS A 125 10.96 -7.53 22.34
CA HIS A 125 11.68 -6.43 21.68
C HIS A 125 11.87 -6.72 20.18
N VAL A 126 12.11 -7.98 19.84
CA VAL A 126 12.21 -8.42 18.44
C VAL A 126 10.89 -8.23 17.71
N TYR A 127 9.74 -8.48 18.37
CA TYR A 127 8.42 -8.33 17.77
C TYR A 127 8.12 -6.89 17.38
N ILE A 128 8.28 -5.94 18.32
CA ILE A 128 8.02 -4.54 18.03
C ILE A 128 8.97 -3.99 16.97
N PHE A 129 10.26 -4.34 17.06
CA PHE A 129 11.24 -3.97 16.05
C PHE A 129 10.85 -4.49 14.67
N SER A 130 10.52 -5.77 14.56
CA SER A 130 10.09 -6.37 13.29
C SER A 130 8.84 -5.69 12.73
N SER A 131 7.83 -5.42 13.57
CA SER A 131 6.59 -4.76 13.13
C SER A 131 6.82 -3.33 12.65
N VAL A 132 7.67 -2.56 13.35
CA VAL A 132 8.06 -1.20 12.95
C VAL A 132 8.84 -1.22 11.63
N VAL A 133 9.83 -2.10 11.51
CA VAL A 133 10.61 -2.27 10.28
C VAL A 133 9.71 -2.64 9.11
N ILE A 134 8.79 -3.60 9.29
CA ILE A 134 7.83 -3.97 8.26
C ILE A 134 6.97 -2.77 7.85
N SER A 135 6.47 -1.98 8.80
CA SER A 135 5.69 -0.78 8.51
C SER A 135 6.49 0.23 7.70
N MET A 136 7.75 0.48 8.07
CA MET A 136 8.64 1.39 7.33
C MET A 136 8.93 0.91 5.90
N PHE A 137 9.24 -0.38 5.72
CA PHE A 137 9.48 -0.94 4.39
C PHE A 137 8.22 -0.95 3.52
N SER A 138 7.05 -1.10 4.14
CA SER A 138 5.78 -1.07 3.42
C SER A 138 5.50 0.27 2.76
N THR A 139 6.09 1.36 3.27
CA THR A 139 6.00 2.71 2.68
C THR A 139 6.59 2.75 1.26
N PHE A 140 7.62 1.96 1.01
CA PHE A 140 8.34 1.95 -0.27
C PHE A 140 8.06 0.71 -1.11
N LEU A 141 7.99 -0.48 -0.48
CA LEU A 141 7.94 -1.77 -1.19
C LEU A 141 6.53 -2.22 -1.53
N LEU A 142 5.51 -1.61 -0.94
CA LEU A 142 4.11 -1.97 -1.17
C LEU A 142 3.89 -3.50 -1.03
N PHE A 143 3.30 -4.15 -2.01
CA PHE A 143 3.10 -5.60 -2.03
C PHE A 143 4.41 -6.42 -2.00
N GLY A 144 5.54 -5.82 -2.39
CA GLY A 144 6.86 -6.43 -2.29
C GLY A 144 7.37 -6.60 -0.86
N THR A 145 6.76 -5.93 0.12
CA THR A 145 7.19 -6.00 1.53
C THR A 145 7.18 -7.42 2.08
N ILE A 146 6.14 -8.20 1.78
CA ILE A 146 5.99 -9.56 2.35
C ILE A 146 7.16 -10.47 1.98
N PRO A 147 7.45 -10.74 0.69
CA PRO A 147 8.56 -11.61 0.34
C PRO A 147 9.91 -11.04 0.75
N VAL A 148 10.11 -9.73 0.70
CA VAL A 148 11.35 -9.09 1.13
C VAL A 148 11.54 -9.26 2.63
N MET A 149 10.55 -8.98 3.46
CA MET A 149 10.64 -9.13 4.91
C MET A 149 10.82 -10.59 5.33
N LEU A 150 10.15 -11.52 4.67
CA LEU A 150 10.36 -12.95 4.90
C LEU A 150 11.80 -13.39 4.59
N SER A 151 12.39 -12.85 3.53
CA SER A 151 13.79 -13.15 3.20
C SER A 151 14.79 -12.50 4.17
N LEU A 152 14.48 -11.29 4.65
CA LEU A 152 15.35 -10.54 5.58
C LEU A 152 15.27 -11.07 7.01
N LEU A 153 14.07 -11.31 7.51
CA LEU A 153 13.80 -11.60 8.91
C LEU A 153 13.54 -13.10 9.18
N GLY A 154 13.11 -13.85 8.16
CA GLY A 154 12.60 -15.20 8.33
C GLY A 154 13.61 -16.18 8.91
N ALA A 155 14.80 -16.31 8.31
CA ALA A 155 15.83 -17.24 8.76
C ALA A 155 16.36 -16.93 10.17
N PRO A 156 16.69 -15.66 10.53
CA PRO A 156 17.07 -15.32 11.90
C PRO A 156 15.96 -15.56 12.92
N LEU A 157 14.71 -15.18 12.60
CA LEU A 157 13.58 -15.32 13.54
C LEU A 157 13.24 -16.78 13.83
N LYS A 158 13.39 -17.69 12.86
CA LYS A 158 13.20 -19.14 13.08
C LYS A 158 14.13 -19.71 14.14
N GLN A 159 15.27 -19.08 14.39
CA GLN A 159 16.27 -19.55 15.36
C GLN A 159 15.98 -19.07 16.79
N ILE A 160 15.23 -17.98 16.95
CA ILE A 160 15.09 -17.30 18.25
C ILE A 160 13.64 -17.15 18.73
N VAL A 161 12.66 -17.53 17.91
CA VAL A 161 11.22 -17.35 18.22
C VAL A 161 10.54 -18.71 18.32
N ASP A 162 9.87 -18.98 19.45
CA ASP A 162 9.21 -20.25 19.70
C ASP A 162 8.05 -20.52 18.72
N ASN A 163 7.14 -19.57 18.56
CA ASN A 163 6.02 -19.68 17.59
C ASN A 163 6.25 -18.79 16.38
N TYR A 164 7.22 -19.17 15.56
CA TYR A 164 7.64 -18.40 14.38
C TYR A 164 6.48 -18.04 13.46
N ASN A 165 5.59 -19.00 13.12
CA ASN A 165 4.53 -18.76 12.15
C ASN A 165 3.54 -17.70 12.63
N LYS A 166 3.10 -17.76 13.87
CA LYS A 166 2.20 -16.77 14.47
C LYS A 166 2.90 -15.41 14.62
N PHE A 167 4.15 -15.43 15.10
CA PHE A 167 4.98 -14.22 15.25
C PHE A 167 5.11 -13.49 13.91
N MET A 168 5.63 -14.20 12.90
CA MET A 168 5.92 -13.61 11.59
C MET A 168 4.64 -13.19 10.85
N SER A 169 3.59 -13.99 10.94
CA SER A 169 2.29 -13.65 10.36
C SER A 169 1.72 -12.36 10.95
N THR A 170 1.66 -12.26 12.28
CA THR A 170 1.09 -11.07 12.93
C THR A 170 1.98 -9.83 12.77
N ALA A 171 3.30 -9.97 12.80
CA ALA A 171 4.21 -8.86 12.54
C ALA A 171 4.06 -8.34 11.10
N LEU A 172 4.00 -9.24 10.10
CA LEU A 172 3.82 -8.89 8.69
C LEU A 172 2.47 -8.22 8.44
N THR A 173 1.38 -8.89 8.82
CA THR A 173 0.04 -8.44 8.47
C THR A 173 -0.32 -7.14 9.18
N ARG A 174 0.00 -7.01 10.47
CA ARG A 174 -0.29 -5.79 11.23
C ARG A 174 0.64 -4.65 10.86
N GLY A 175 1.97 -4.91 10.74
CA GLY A 175 2.94 -3.90 10.34
C GLY A 175 2.64 -3.31 8.96
N TYR A 176 2.27 -4.17 7.99
CA TYR A 176 1.84 -3.72 6.67
C TYR A 176 0.51 -2.97 6.71
N ALA A 177 -0.50 -3.53 7.38
CA ALA A 177 -1.84 -2.94 7.41
C ALA A 177 -1.82 -1.51 7.98
N VAL A 178 -1.14 -1.30 9.12
CA VAL A 178 -1.06 0.04 9.71
C VAL A 178 -0.26 1.02 8.85
N ALA A 179 0.70 0.56 8.04
CA ALA A 179 1.42 1.41 7.10
C ALA A 179 0.49 1.99 6.03
N VAL A 180 -0.53 1.24 5.60
CA VAL A 180 -1.52 1.69 4.61
C VAL A 180 -2.27 2.95 5.05
N MET A 181 -2.34 3.23 6.36
CA MET A 181 -3.03 4.41 6.89
C MET A 181 -2.29 5.73 6.64
N TRP A 182 -0.98 5.70 6.40
CA TRP A 182 -0.18 6.93 6.31
C TRP A 182 0.86 6.94 5.18
N ALA A 183 1.24 5.79 4.66
CA ALA A 183 2.28 5.69 3.65
C ALA A 183 1.86 6.34 2.32
N PRO A 184 2.50 7.42 1.87
CA PRO A 184 2.02 8.22 0.74
C PRO A 184 1.98 7.47 -0.59
N GLY A 185 2.79 6.42 -0.74
CA GLY A 185 2.79 5.53 -1.91
C GLY A 185 1.81 4.36 -1.81
N ALA A 186 1.08 4.22 -0.70
CA ALA A 186 0.12 3.12 -0.55
C ALA A 186 -1.06 3.28 -1.53
N VAL A 187 -1.34 2.22 -2.27
CA VAL A 187 -2.40 2.23 -3.31
C VAL A 187 -3.76 2.67 -2.77
N ASN A 188 -4.10 2.26 -1.56
CA ASN A 188 -5.36 2.66 -0.92
C ASN A 188 -5.44 4.17 -0.70
N ILE A 189 -4.36 4.79 -0.22
CA ILE A 189 -4.29 6.24 -0.05
C ILE A 189 -4.47 6.93 -1.39
N LEU A 190 -3.78 6.45 -2.43
CA LEU A 190 -3.86 7.04 -3.76
C LEU A 190 -5.27 6.92 -4.36
N LEU A 191 -5.94 5.77 -4.15
CA LEU A 191 -7.34 5.58 -4.58
C LEU A 191 -8.28 6.48 -3.80
N VAL A 192 -8.15 6.55 -2.48
CA VAL A 192 -8.96 7.41 -1.62
C VAL A 192 -8.78 8.88 -2.01
N MET A 193 -7.54 9.36 -2.15
CA MET A 193 -7.26 10.73 -2.61
C MET A 193 -7.88 11.03 -3.99
N ASN A 194 -7.81 10.07 -4.91
CA ASN A 194 -8.36 10.23 -6.25
C ASN A 194 -9.89 10.38 -6.23
N VAL A 195 -10.57 9.54 -5.43
CA VAL A 195 -12.04 9.53 -5.38
C VAL A 195 -12.58 10.67 -4.51
N THR A 196 -11.90 11.03 -3.41
CA THR A 196 -12.39 12.06 -2.48
C THR A 196 -11.87 13.47 -2.77
N GLY A 197 -10.80 13.60 -3.58
CA GLY A 197 -10.11 14.88 -3.81
C GLY A 197 -9.33 15.40 -2.60
N VAL A 198 -9.32 14.68 -1.48
CA VAL A 198 -8.64 15.09 -0.23
C VAL A 198 -7.14 14.99 -0.38
N ARG A 199 -6.40 15.97 0.17
CA ARG A 199 -4.94 15.97 0.12
C ARG A 199 -4.37 14.96 1.14
N TRP A 200 -3.26 14.33 0.78
CA TRP A 200 -2.57 13.42 1.68
C TRP A 200 -2.18 14.08 3.01
N VAL A 201 -1.72 15.33 2.96
CA VAL A 201 -1.30 16.09 4.14
C VAL A 201 -2.43 16.31 5.16
N ASP A 202 -3.68 16.36 4.71
CA ASP A 202 -4.85 16.57 5.57
C ASP A 202 -5.23 15.30 6.35
N ILE A 203 -5.00 14.12 5.77
CA ILE A 203 -5.32 12.82 6.40
C ILE A 203 -4.14 12.17 7.11
N PHE A 204 -2.91 12.57 6.77
CA PHE A 204 -1.68 11.98 7.32
C PHE A 204 -1.62 12.01 8.85
N PRO A 205 -1.90 13.14 9.57
CA PRO A 205 -1.75 13.18 11.02
C PRO A 205 -2.61 12.13 11.73
N VAL A 206 -3.89 12.03 11.33
CA VAL A 206 -4.82 11.05 11.91
C VAL A 206 -4.45 9.62 11.51
N GLY A 207 -4.12 9.39 10.24
CA GLY A 207 -3.69 8.09 9.74
C GLY A 207 -2.42 7.60 10.43
N PHE A 208 -1.44 8.49 10.64
CA PHE A 208 -0.22 8.19 11.37
C PHE A 208 -0.47 7.88 12.85
N ALA A 209 -1.32 8.66 13.51
CA ALA A 209 -1.71 8.42 14.90
C ALA A 209 -2.38 7.05 15.07
N VAL A 210 -3.34 6.70 14.20
CA VAL A 210 -3.98 5.37 14.18
C VAL A 210 -2.95 4.25 13.94
N SER A 211 -1.96 4.50 13.07
CA SER A 211 -0.88 3.53 12.81
C SER A 211 0.00 3.28 14.04
N VAL A 212 0.42 4.34 14.72
CA VAL A 212 1.23 4.23 15.95
C VAL A 212 0.46 3.50 17.05
N LEU A 213 -0.81 3.85 17.26
CA LEU A 213 -1.69 3.16 18.20
C LEU A 213 -1.89 1.69 17.83
N GLY A 214 -2.06 1.37 16.53
CA GLY A 214 -2.16 0.02 16.04
C GLY A 214 -0.90 -0.81 16.30
N LEU A 215 0.30 -0.26 16.10
CA LEU A 215 1.56 -0.92 16.43
C LEU A 215 1.68 -1.16 17.94
N GLY A 216 1.38 -0.16 18.77
CA GLY A 216 1.38 -0.29 20.22
C GLY A 216 0.41 -1.35 20.72
N MET A 217 -0.81 -1.36 20.18
CA MET A 217 -1.83 -2.37 20.50
C MET A 217 -1.41 -3.77 20.02
N SER A 218 -0.81 -3.87 18.84
CA SER A 218 -0.27 -5.14 18.33
C SER A 218 0.76 -5.72 19.30
N TYR A 219 1.67 -4.88 19.81
CA TYR A 219 2.64 -5.29 20.84
C TYR A 219 1.93 -5.72 22.14
N CYS A 220 0.97 -4.93 22.63
CA CYS A 220 0.24 -5.24 23.87
C CYS A 220 -0.49 -6.58 23.82
N LEU A 221 -1.12 -6.91 22.68
CA LEU A 221 -1.81 -8.18 22.48
C LEU A 221 -0.83 -9.36 22.36
N GLN A 222 0.29 -9.15 21.65
CA GLN A 222 1.25 -10.24 21.45
C GLN A 222 2.15 -10.49 22.65
N LYS A 223 2.41 -9.51 23.51
CA LYS A 223 3.30 -9.69 24.67
C LYS A 223 2.89 -10.84 25.62
N LYS A 224 1.63 -11.26 25.59
CA LYS A 224 1.15 -12.43 26.36
C LYS A 224 1.67 -13.76 25.82
N TYR A 225 1.93 -13.84 24.52
CA TYR A 225 2.33 -15.05 23.81
C TYR A 225 3.84 -15.09 23.51
N LEU A 226 4.55 -13.99 23.75
CA LEU A 226 5.96 -13.86 23.47
C LEU A 226 6.78 -14.13 24.73
N SER A 227 7.83 -14.91 24.59
CA SER A 227 8.73 -15.26 25.68
C SER A 227 9.37 -14.01 26.29
N LYS A 228 9.46 -13.99 27.63
CA LYS A 228 10.23 -12.99 28.39
C LYS A 228 11.67 -13.48 28.66
N VAL A 229 11.91 -14.76 28.44
CA VAL A 229 13.21 -15.37 28.71
C VAL A 229 14.26 -14.70 27.83
N PRO A 230 15.37 -14.26 28.41
CA PRO A 230 16.47 -13.74 27.61
C PRO A 230 17.03 -14.82 26.69
N PHE A 231 17.37 -14.44 25.47
CA PHE A 231 18.03 -15.35 24.54
C PHE A 231 19.35 -15.84 25.12
N ASN A 232 19.59 -17.14 25.06
CA ASN A 232 20.88 -17.70 25.42
C ASN A 232 21.91 -17.36 24.34
N LYS A 233 22.71 -16.32 24.59
CA LYS A 233 23.70 -15.80 23.65
C LYS A 233 24.90 -16.71 23.43
N GLU A 234 25.15 -17.68 24.31
CA GLU A 234 26.29 -18.58 24.21
C GLU A 234 26.27 -19.47 22.97
N THR A 235 25.08 -19.78 22.47
CA THR A 235 24.90 -20.63 21.29
C THR A 235 25.22 -19.89 19.96
N CYS A 236 25.20 -18.55 19.95
CA CYS A 236 25.39 -17.73 18.75
C CYS A 236 26.76 -17.11 18.57
N LEU A 237 27.65 -17.18 19.58
CA LEU A 237 28.92 -16.49 19.59
C LEU A 237 30.12 -17.44 19.84
N ARG A 238 30.60 -18.01 18.77
CA ARG A 238 32.03 -18.43 18.71
C ARG A 238 32.69 -17.63 17.58
N THR A 239 32.91 -16.34 17.78
CA THR A 239 33.94 -15.61 17.03
C THR A 239 34.28 -14.27 17.69
N ASN A 240 35.57 -14.12 17.90
CA ASN A 240 36.37 -13.09 18.53
C ASN A 240 35.97 -11.62 18.29
N ALA A 241 36.17 -10.83 19.36
CA ALA A 241 36.49 -9.41 19.45
C ALA A 241 35.28 -8.44 19.69
N ALA A 242 35.19 -8.03 20.97
CA ALA A 242 34.28 -6.98 21.45
C ALA A 242 34.29 -5.69 20.59
N ALA A 243 35.43 -5.30 20.04
CA ALA A 243 35.57 -4.14 19.16
C ALA A 243 34.89 -4.34 17.78
N TYR A 244 34.91 -5.57 17.23
CA TYR A 244 34.24 -5.89 15.99
C TYR A 244 32.70 -5.89 16.18
N GLU A 245 32.23 -6.39 17.31
CA GLU A 245 30.82 -6.38 17.67
C GLU A 245 30.25 -4.96 17.83
N ILE A 246 31.02 -4.05 18.46
CA ILE A 246 30.61 -2.64 18.63
C ILE A 246 30.47 -1.96 17.28
N LYS A 247 31.43 -2.12 16.36
CA LYS A 247 31.38 -1.58 15.01
C LYS A 247 30.20 -2.15 14.21
N ALA A 248 30.02 -3.47 14.23
CA ALA A 248 28.92 -4.14 13.53
C ALA A 248 27.54 -3.69 14.05
N LYS A 249 27.41 -3.47 15.36
CA LYS A 249 26.19 -2.93 15.98
C LYS A 249 25.93 -1.49 15.55
N GLN A 250 26.93 -0.65 15.52
CA GLN A 250 26.82 0.75 15.09
C GLN A 250 26.43 0.83 13.60
N GLU A 251 27.06 0.04 12.74
CA GLU A 251 26.72 -0.02 11.32
C GLU A 251 25.29 -0.51 11.09
N ALA A 252 24.87 -1.56 11.79
CA ALA A 252 23.53 -2.09 11.68
C ALA A 252 22.47 -1.07 12.16
N LEU A 253 22.73 -0.40 13.28
CA LEU A 253 21.84 0.68 13.75
C LEU A 253 21.80 1.85 12.78
N ARG A 254 22.95 2.26 12.22
CA ARG A 254 23.01 3.31 11.20
C ARG A 254 22.17 2.98 9.97
N LYS A 255 22.16 1.71 9.51
CA LYS A 255 21.32 1.27 8.38
C LYS A 255 19.83 1.38 8.69
N VAL A 256 19.38 0.99 9.89
CA VAL A 256 17.98 1.16 10.30
C VAL A 256 17.63 2.63 10.39
N LEU A 257 18.47 3.46 11.01
CA LEU A 257 18.25 4.90 11.12
C LEU A 257 18.21 5.57 9.74
N ASN A 258 19.00 5.10 8.77
CA ASN A 258 18.93 5.61 7.39
C ASN A 258 17.53 5.38 6.77
N ILE A 259 16.89 4.22 7.00
CA ILE A 259 15.53 3.98 6.49
C ILE A 259 14.54 4.95 7.13
N VAL A 260 14.62 5.10 8.46
CA VAL A 260 13.76 6.05 9.18
C VAL A 260 13.97 7.48 8.66
N PHE A 261 15.22 7.88 8.47
CA PHE A 261 15.57 9.18 7.91
C PHE A 261 14.99 9.38 6.51
N LEU A 262 15.10 8.38 5.63
CA LEU A 262 14.53 8.46 4.27
C LEU A 262 13.01 8.58 4.28
N VAL A 263 12.33 7.87 5.18
CA VAL A 263 10.87 8.02 5.37
C VAL A 263 10.53 9.44 5.81
N ILE A 264 11.26 9.99 6.79
CA ILE A 264 11.05 11.36 7.26
C ILE A 264 11.29 12.37 6.13
N VAL A 265 12.39 12.21 5.37
CA VAL A 265 12.69 13.09 4.22
C VAL A 265 11.58 13.02 3.18
N LEU A 266 11.06 11.83 2.86
CA LEU A 266 9.93 11.68 1.94
C LEU A 266 8.70 12.46 2.41
N ILE A 267 8.33 12.31 3.69
CA ILE A 267 7.22 13.03 4.31
C ILE A 267 7.45 14.54 4.22
N VAL A 268 8.61 15.03 4.63
CA VAL A 268 8.96 16.45 4.62
C VAL A 268 8.91 17.02 3.19
N LEU A 269 9.41 16.28 2.19
CA LEU A 269 9.34 16.70 0.79
C LEU A 269 7.90 16.85 0.30
N ILE A 270 7.01 15.90 0.62
CA ILE A 270 5.60 15.97 0.21
C ILE A 270 4.92 17.18 0.86
N PHE A 271 5.13 17.41 2.17
CA PHE A 271 4.61 18.58 2.87
C PHE A 271 5.17 19.89 2.27
N SER A 272 6.46 19.92 1.98
CA SER A 272 7.10 21.10 1.35
C SER A 272 6.50 21.40 -0.01
N PHE A 273 6.29 20.38 -0.85
CA PHE A 273 5.66 20.55 -2.17
C PHE A 273 4.19 20.98 -2.06
N ASP A 274 3.48 20.55 -1.02
CA ASP A 274 2.13 21.00 -0.76
C ASP A 274 2.07 22.48 -0.39
N VAL A 275 2.93 22.92 0.54
CA VAL A 275 3.02 24.33 0.96
C VAL A 275 3.43 25.26 -0.20
N ILE A 276 4.35 24.83 -1.05
CA ILE A 276 4.79 25.60 -2.24
C ILE A 276 3.73 25.57 -3.35
N GLY A 277 2.75 24.67 -3.29
CA GLY A 277 1.69 24.54 -4.30
C GLY A 277 2.14 23.83 -5.59
N ILE A 278 3.15 22.96 -5.54
CA ILE A 278 3.64 22.22 -6.70
C ILE A 278 2.64 21.11 -7.06
N GLY A 279 2.08 21.18 -8.26
CA GLY A 279 1.25 20.11 -8.82
C GLY A 279 0.01 19.75 -8.00
N ASP A 280 -0.61 18.63 -8.37
CA ASP A 280 -1.68 18.00 -7.59
C ASP A 280 -1.13 17.00 -6.57
N ASN A 281 -2.01 16.40 -5.78
CA ASN A 281 -1.65 15.44 -4.71
C ASN A 281 -0.79 14.28 -5.21
N THR A 282 -1.14 13.72 -6.36
CA THR A 282 -0.45 12.59 -6.98
C THR A 282 0.94 13.00 -7.45
N SER A 283 1.05 14.16 -8.06
CA SER A 283 2.29 14.75 -8.56
C SER A 283 3.31 14.98 -7.45
N ARG A 284 2.87 15.48 -6.29
CA ARG A 284 3.75 15.70 -5.12
C ARG A 284 4.40 14.42 -4.65
N VAL A 285 3.62 13.35 -4.55
CA VAL A 285 4.13 12.02 -4.15
C VAL A 285 5.12 11.48 -5.19
N MET A 286 4.81 11.63 -6.50
CA MET A 286 5.70 11.23 -7.58
C MET A 286 7.03 11.98 -7.56
N LEU A 287 6.98 13.32 -7.46
CA LEU A 287 8.17 14.17 -7.46
C LEU A 287 9.04 13.92 -6.23
N ALA A 288 8.43 13.83 -5.04
CA ALA A 288 9.15 13.56 -3.79
C ALA A 288 9.83 12.18 -3.84
N GLY A 289 9.10 11.15 -4.29
CA GLY A 289 9.64 9.80 -4.44
C GLY A 289 10.77 9.73 -5.45
N LEU A 290 10.60 10.36 -6.64
CA LEU A 290 11.62 10.38 -7.69
C LEU A 290 12.87 11.12 -7.25
N LEU A 291 12.73 12.31 -6.65
CA LEU A 291 13.86 13.09 -6.14
C LEU A 291 14.65 12.30 -5.10
N LEU A 292 13.96 11.75 -4.11
CA LEU A 292 14.60 11.01 -3.03
C LEU A 292 15.31 9.76 -3.53
N VAL A 293 14.65 8.94 -4.37
CA VAL A 293 15.26 7.72 -4.90
C VAL A 293 16.41 8.01 -5.84
N SER A 294 16.31 9.09 -6.65
CA SER A 294 17.39 9.48 -7.57
C SER A 294 18.66 9.88 -6.82
N ILE A 295 18.52 10.68 -5.75
CA ILE A 295 19.65 11.04 -4.88
C ILE A 295 20.27 9.77 -4.29
N TRP A 296 19.46 8.85 -3.79
CA TRP A 296 19.94 7.62 -3.18
C TRP A 296 20.65 6.72 -4.20
N LEU A 297 20.07 6.53 -5.39
CA LEU A 297 20.68 5.74 -6.47
C LEU A 297 22.01 6.35 -6.94
N PHE A 298 22.09 7.68 -7.00
CA PHE A 298 23.32 8.37 -7.37
C PHE A 298 24.47 8.05 -6.39
N THR A 299 24.18 7.96 -5.08
CA THR A 299 25.19 7.60 -4.07
C THR A 299 25.66 6.14 -4.20
N LEU A 300 24.88 5.27 -4.81
CA LEU A 300 25.13 3.84 -4.92
C LEU A 300 25.56 3.37 -6.31
N ARG A 301 25.66 4.29 -7.29
CA ARG A 301 25.93 3.96 -8.71
C ARG A 301 27.21 3.14 -8.95
N ASN A 302 28.21 3.29 -8.09
CA ASN A 302 29.51 2.61 -8.22
C ASN A 302 29.57 1.25 -7.48
N GLU A 303 28.49 0.83 -6.83
CA GLU A 303 28.42 -0.44 -6.14
C GLU A 303 28.40 -1.62 -7.13
N LYS A 304 29.15 -2.68 -6.81
CA LYS A 304 29.34 -3.85 -7.70
C LYS A 304 28.02 -4.51 -8.15
N ASN A 305 26.99 -4.45 -7.33
CA ASN A 305 25.69 -5.08 -7.59
C ASN A 305 24.65 -4.13 -8.20
N PHE A 306 25.01 -2.90 -8.55
CA PHE A 306 24.07 -1.88 -9.03
C PHE A 306 23.34 -2.35 -10.28
N LYS A 307 24.06 -2.78 -11.32
CA LYS A 307 23.48 -3.26 -12.58
C LYS A 307 22.51 -4.42 -12.34
N LYS A 308 22.91 -5.41 -11.54
CA LYS A 308 22.06 -6.56 -11.21
C LYS A 308 20.75 -6.14 -10.51
N ALA A 309 20.82 -5.18 -9.58
CA ALA A 309 19.64 -4.69 -8.89
C ALA A 309 18.70 -3.90 -9.81
N VAL A 310 19.25 -3.18 -10.79
CA VAL A 310 18.48 -2.50 -11.83
C VAL A 310 17.81 -3.51 -12.75
N ASP A 311 18.53 -4.54 -13.22
CA ASP A 311 17.95 -5.60 -14.07
C ASP A 311 16.79 -6.30 -13.32
N GLU A 312 16.98 -6.64 -12.04
CA GLU A 312 15.90 -7.23 -11.22
C GLU A 312 14.69 -6.29 -11.02
N TYR A 313 14.90 -4.98 -10.98
CA TYR A 313 13.79 -4.04 -10.95
C TYR A 313 12.93 -4.15 -12.21
N PHE A 314 13.53 -4.19 -13.39
CA PHE A 314 12.79 -4.34 -14.64
C PHE A 314 12.18 -5.73 -14.82
N ASP A 315 12.92 -6.79 -14.51
CA ASP A 315 12.53 -8.17 -14.81
C ASP A 315 11.61 -8.78 -13.75
N VAL A 316 11.61 -8.24 -12.51
CA VAL A 316 10.83 -8.82 -11.42
C VAL A 316 9.86 -7.81 -10.81
N SER A 317 10.33 -6.60 -10.45
CA SER A 317 9.48 -5.65 -9.71
C SER A 317 8.41 -5.05 -10.60
N LEU A 318 8.77 -4.55 -11.78
CA LEU A 318 7.81 -3.96 -12.72
C LEU A 318 6.88 -4.99 -13.36
N VAL A 319 7.32 -6.22 -13.56
CA VAL A 319 6.45 -7.30 -14.07
C VAL A 319 5.25 -7.51 -13.15
N LYS A 320 5.43 -7.44 -11.84
CA LYS A 320 4.33 -7.53 -10.86
C LYS A 320 3.37 -6.34 -10.91
N THR A 321 3.80 -5.21 -11.47
CA THR A 321 2.97 -4.01 -11.63
C THR A 321 2.03 -4.10 -12.83
N ILE A 322 2.29 -5.00 -13.78
CA ILE A 322 1.46 -5.15 -15.00
C ILE A 322 0.00 -5.42 -14.63
N ASP A 323 -0.27 -6.38 -13.75
CA ASP A 323 -1.62 -6.74 -13.31
C ASP A 323 -2.36 -5.52 -12.72
N LEU A 324 -1.66 -4.70 -11.93
CA LEU A 324 -2.22 -3.49 -11.32
C LEU A 324 -2.45 -2.38 -12.36
N ALA A 325 -1.52 -2.16 -13.28
CA ALA A 325 -1.67 -1.14 -14.33
C ALA A 325 -2.90 -1.42 -15.20
N ILE A 326 -3.11 -2.67 -15.60
CA ILE A 326 -4.29 -3.09 -16.38
C ILE A 326 -5.57 -2.89 -15.54
N LEU A 327 -5.53 -3.26 -14.26
CA LEU A 327 -6.63 -3.07 -13.35
C LEU A 327 -7.01 -1.59 -13.24
N TYR A 328 -6.03 -0.67 -13.15
CA TYR A 328 -6.31 0.76 -13.06
C TYR A 328 -6.92 1.34 -14.34
N VAL A 329 -6.57 0.82 -15.52
CA VAL A 329 -7.28 1.19 -16.75
C VAL A 329 -8.75 0.78 -16.66
N ALA A 330 -9.04 -0.45 -16.27
CA ALA A 330 -10.39 -0.96 -16.14
C ALA A 330 -11.22 -0.23 -15.07
N LEU A 331 -10.61 -0.01 -13.90
CA LEU A 331 -11.20 0.74 -12.80
C LEU A 331 -11.45 2.21 -13.16
N GLY A 332 -10.52 2.83 -13.88
CA GLY A 332 -10.67 4.21 -14.32
C GLY A 332 -11.84 4.38 -15.29
N ILE A 333 -11.99 3.48 -16.27
CA ILE A 333 -13.14 3.45 -17.19
C ILE A 333 -14.43 3.26 -16.40
N PHE A 334 -14.50 2.29 -15.50
CA PHE A 334 -15.68 2.03 -14.67
C PHE A 334 -16.00 3.20 -13.74
N SER A 335 -14.99 3.75 -13.05
CA SER A 335 -15.16 4.86 -12.12
C SER A 335 -15.71 6.11 -12.83
N LYS A 336 -15.15 6.46 -14.00
CA LYS A 336 -15.64 7.59 -14.78
C LYS A 336 -17.04 7.36 -15.34
N ALA A 337 -17.33 6.15 -15.80
CA ALA A 337 -18.66 5.77 -16.24
C ALA A 337 -19.70 5.85 -15.12
N LEU A 338 -19.34 5.42 -13.91
CA LEU A 338 -20.20 5.51 -12.74
C LEU A 338 -20.45 6.97 -12.32
N GLU A 339 -19.40 7.80 -12.30
CA GLU A 339 -19.49 9.24 -12.00
C GLU A 339 -20.42 10.01 -12.96
N THR A 340 -20.38 9.65 -14.25
CA THR A 340 -21.18 10.31 -15.28
C THR A 340 -22.57 9.67 -15.48
N SER A 341 -22.88 8.61 -14.74
CA SER A 341 -24.16 7.89 -14.83
C SER A 341 -25.13 8.37 -13.75
N GLU A 342 -26.44 8.32 -14.06
CA GLU A 342 -27.51 8.59 -13.08
C GLU A 342 -27.64 7.50 -12.00
N VAL A 343 -26.79 6.44 -12.05
CA VAL A 343 -26.86 5.32 -11.10
C VAL A 343 -26.57 5.80 -9.68
N LEU A 344 -25.61 6.73 -9.52
CA LEU A 344 -25.31 7.31 -8.20
C LEU A 344 -26.50 8.04 -7.62
N GLU A 345 -27.22 8.84 -8.45
CA GLU A 345 -28.40 9.58 -8.01
C GLU A 345 -29.53 8.65 -7.52
N LYS A 346 -29.65 7.46 -8.10
CA LYS A 346 -30.63 6.45 -7.67
C LYS A 346 -30.28 5.76 -6.37
N ILE A 347 -28.99 5.70 -6.01
CA ILE A 347 -28.49 5.08 -4.76
C ILE A 347 -28.50 6.10 -3.61
N LEU A 348 -28.30 7.40 -3.91
CA LEU A 348 -28.20 8.46 -2.91
C LEU A 348 -29.35 8.50 -1.89
N PRO A 349 -30.65 8.36 -2.26
CA PRO A 349 -31.74 8.38 -1.28
C PRO A 349 -31.63 7.30 -0.21
N TYR A 350 -31.09 6.14 -0.56
CA TYR A 350 -30.89 5.04 0.42
C TYR A 350 -29.74 5.32 1.39
N VAL A 351 -28.71 6.02 0.92
CA VAL A 351 -27.57 6.43 1.77
C VAL A 351 -27.97 7.56 2.70
N THR A 352 -28.74 8.53 2.21
CA THR A 352 -29.24 9.65 3.04
C THR A 352 -30.23 9.20 4.11
N LEU A 353 -31.11 8.24 3.82
CA LEU A 353 -31.99 7.64 4.84
C LEU A 353 -31.23 7.01 6.00
N LEU A 354 -30.04 6.45 5.75
CA LEU A 354 -29.17 5.92 6.81
C LEU A 354 -28.51 7.03 7.63
N SER A 355 -28.32 8.21 7.05
CA SER A 355 -27.63 9.35 7.71
C SER A 355 -28.56 10.28 8.46
N ASP A 356 -29.85 10.37 8.11
CA ASP A 356 -30.83 11.26 8.73
C ASP A 356 -31.04 10.97 10.22
N GLN A 357 -30.77 9.74 10.66
CA GLN A 357 -30.92 9.36 12.06
C GLN A 357 -29.74 9.76 12.96
N ASN A 358 -28.50 9.63 12.48
CA ASN A 358 -27.29 10.09 13.15
C ASN A 358 -26.07 9.98 12.22
N PRO A 359 -25.52 11.06 11.67
CA PRO A 359 -24.40 11.02 10.73
C PRO A 359 -23.14 10.36 11.30
N ILE A 360 -22.96 10.37 12.61
CA ILE A 360 -21.79 9.77 13.27
C ILE A 360 -21.86 8.24 13.22
N THR A 361 -23.05 7.65 13.27
CA THR A 361 -23.22 6.19 13.25
C THR A 361 -22.86 5.59 11.88
N ILE A 362 -22.90 6.39 10.83
CA ILE A 362 -22.59 5.91 9.48
C ILE A 362 -21.09 5.54 9.34
N ILE A 363 -20.19 6.18 10.08
CA ILE A 363 -18.75 5.89 10.05
C ILE A 363 -18.45 4.41 10.36
N PRO A 364 -18.88 3.85 11.50
CA PRO A 364 -18.70 2.42 11.77
C PRO A 364 -19.40 1.51 10.75
N VAL A 365 -20.58 1.91 10.28
CA VAL A 365 -21.34 1.14 9.27
C VAL A 365 -20.57 1.06 7.94
N ILE A 366 -20.00 2.17 7.47
CA ILE A 366 -19.15 2.17 6.26
C ILE A 366 -17.95 1.24 6.45
N ILE A 367 -17.24 1.34 7.58
CA ILE A 367 -16.08 0.50 7.86
C ILE A 367 -16.46 -0.98 7.85
N LEU A 368 -17.55 -1.36 8.54
CA LEU A 368 -18.05 -2.73 8.56
C LEU A 368 -18.48 -3.21 7.17
N SER A 369 -19.11 -2.34 6.38
CA SER A 369 -19.51 -2.66 5.00
C SER A 369 -18.29 -2.97 4.13
N ILE A 370 -17.20 -2.20 4.25
CA ILE A 370 -15.94 -2.46 3.53
C ILE A 370 -15.37 -3.81 3.92
N ILE A 371 -15.33 -4.11 5.23
CA ILE A 371 -14.84 -5.39 5.74
C ILE A 371 -15.72 -6.53 5.24
N ALA A 372 -17.04 -6.40 5.36
CA ALA A 372 -17.98 -7.42 4.92
C ALA A 372 -17.85 -7.70 3.42
N LEU A 373 -17.86 -6.69 2.58
CA LEU A 373 -17.71 -6.83 1.12
C LEU A 373 -16.38 -7.52 0.76
N ALA A 374 -15.30 -7.18 1.47
CA ALA A 374 -14.01 -7.84 1.29
C ALA A 374 -14.03 -9.31 1.78
N MET A 375 -14.78 -9.64 2.83
CA MET A 375 -14.97 -11.03 3.29
C MET A 375 -15.77 -11.87 2.28
N PHE A 376 -16.61 -11.24 1.46
CA PHE A 376 -17.31 -11.90 0.34
C PHE A 376 -16.49 -11.95 -0.96
N GLY A 377 -15.21 -11.51 -0.93
CA GLY A 377 -14.29 -11.64 -2.05
C GLY A 377 -14.17 -10.41 -2.94
N LEU A 378 -14.82 -9.30 -2.62
CA LEU A 378 -14.59 -8.04 -3.31
C LEU A 378 -13.23 -7.46 -2.91
N HIS A 379 -12.45 -7.05 -3.93
CA HIS A 379 -11.16 -6.45 -3.64
C HIS A 379 -11.34 -5.07 -2.99
N PRO A 380 -10.62 -4.72 -1.90
CA PRO A 380 -10.78 -3.44 -1.21
C PRO A 380 -10.66 -2.20 -2.10
N PHE A 381 -9.88 -2.24 -3.18
CA PHE A 381 -9.77 -1.13 -4.15
C PHE A 381 -11.11 -0.80 -4.80
N VAL A 382 -11.85 -1.84 -5.17
CA VAL A 382 -13.18 -1.71 -5.77
C VAL A 382 -14.15 -1.06 -4.80
N VAL A 383 -14.12 -1.56 -3.57
CA VAL A 383 -15.03 -1.06 -2.52
C VAL A 383 -14.74 0.41 -2.21
N ILE A 384 -13.46 0.82 -2.16
CA ILE A 384 -13.06 2.23 -2.00
C ILE A 384 -13.65 3.09 -3.11
N ILE A 385 -13.56 2.64 -4.36
CA ILE A 385 -14.02 3.43 -5.52
C ILE A 385 -15.53 3.59 -5.48
N ILE A 386 -16.27 2.47 -5.35
CA ILE A 386 -17.74 2.50 -5.36
C ILE A 386 -18.27 3.29 -4.17
N LEU A 387 -17.90 2.92 -2.96
CA LEU A 387 -18.38 3.62 -1.77
C LEU A 387 -17.88 5.07 -1.72
N GLY A 388 -16.65 5.32 -2.13
CA GLY A 388 -16.10 6.67 -2.15
C GLY A 388 -16.88 7.59 -3.07
N GLN A 389 -17.23 7.15 -4.29
CA GLN A 389 -18.05 7.94 -5.20
C GLN A 389 -19.47 8.15 -4.68
N VAL A 390 -20.10 7.10 -4.13
CA VAL A 390 -21.43 7.21 -3.52
C VAL A 390 -21.43 8.21 -2.36
N LEU A 391 -20.46 8.11 -1.46
CA LEU A 391 -20.37 8.97 -0.28
C LEU A 391 -20.04 10.42 -0.65
N MET A 392 -19.14 10.65 -1.61
CA MET A 392 -18.79 11.99 -2.07
C MET A 392 -19.88 12.67 -2.87
N SER A 393 -20.75 11.90 -3.53
CA SER A 393 -21.94 12.42 -4.25
C SER A 393 -23.13 12.63 -3.32
N SER A 394 -23.08 12.09 -2.09
CA SER A 394 -24.18 12.20 -1.13
C SER A 394 -24.13 13.53 -0.37
N SER A 395 -25.32 14.01 0.07
CA SER A 395 -25.44 15.18 0.95
C SER A 395 -25.18 14.85 2.43
N LEU A 396 -24.30 13.86 2.71
CA LEU A 396 -23.98 13.47 4.06
C LEU A 396 -23.27 14.62 4.79
N PRO A 397 -23.63 14.92 6.05
CA PRO A 397 -22.97 15.94 6.85
C PRO A 397 -21.64 15.42 7.41
N LEU A 398 -20.79 14.86 6.56
CA LEU A 398 -19.44 14.37 6.87
C LEU A 398 -18.41 15.17 6.07
N ASP A 399 -17.37 15.59 6.75
CA ASP A 399 -16.24 16.23 6.08
C ASP A 399 -15.59 15.22 5.09
N PRO A 400 -15.20 15.65 3.89
CA PRO A 400 -14.48 14.79 2.94
C PRO A 400 -13.25 14.08 3.52
N ARG A 401 -12.53 14.72 4.45
CA ARG A 401 -11.39 14.14 5.18
C ARG A 401 -11.81 12.95 6.05
N VAL A 402 -12.99 13.05 6.68
CA VAL A 402 -13.56 11.96 7.49
C VAL A 402 -14.00 10.81 6.60
N ILE A 403 -14.62 11.10 5.45
CA ILE A 403 -14.95 10.07 4.45
C ILE A 403 -13.67 9.36 3.99
N ALA A 404 -12.63 10.12 3.66
CA ALA A 404 -11.34 9.57 3.24
C ALA A 404 -10.71 8.66 4.32
N LEU A 405 -10.66 9.12 5.57
CA LEU A 405 -10.14 8.33 6.70
C LEU A 405 -10.98 7.07 6.94
N THR A 406 -12.30 7.15 6.82
CA THR A 406 -13.22 6.02 7.00
C THR A 406 -13.00 4.94 5.94
N LEU A 407 -12.90 5.33 4.67
CA LEU A 407 -12.60 4.43 3.55
C LEU A 407 -11.22 3.78 3.72
N LEU A 408 -10.23 4.57 4.07
CA LEU A 408 -8.87 4.12 4.28
C LEU A 408 -8.78 3.12 5.44
N PHE A 409 -9.43 3.43 6.54
CA PHE A 409 -9.44 2.59 7.73
C PHE A 409 -10.17 1.26 7.52
N GLY A 410 -11.34 1.28 6.88
CA GLY A 410 -12.07 0.07 6.50
C GLY A 410 -11.27 -0.82 5.55
N SER A 411 -10.62 -0.23 4.57
CA SER A 411 -9.75 -0.97 3.63
C SER A 411 -8.53 -1.57 4.32
N MET A 412 -7.92 -0.86 5.25
CA MET A 412 -6.78 -1.35 6.05
C MET A 412 -7.16 -2.59 6.85
N LEU A 413 -8.30 -2.57 7.55
CA LEU A 413 -8.81 -3.72 8.29
C LEU A 413 -9.13 -4.90 7.36
N SER A 414 -9.72 -4.62 6.20
CA SER A 414 -10.02 -5.62 5.18
C SER A 414 -8.77 -6.35 4.69
N TYR A 415 -7.66 -5.64 4.47
CA TYR A 415 -6.40 -6.26 4.03
C TYR A 415 -5.86 -7.28 5.01
N MET A 416 -6.12 -7.11 6.28
CA MET A 416 -5.61 -7.98 7.32
C MET A 416 -6.56 -9.13 7.66
N LEU A 417 -7.88 -8.89 7.54
CA LEU A 417 -8.90 -9.84 7.99
C LEU A 417 -9.45 -10.71 6.87
N SER A 418 -9.57 -10.18 5.64
CA SER A 418 -10.21 -10.90 4.55
C SER A 418 -9.36 -12.08 4.06
N PRO A 419 -9.95 -13.27 3.94
CA PRO A 419 -9.29 -14.44 3.39
C PRO A 419 -8.97 -14.29 1.89
N PHE A 420 -9.56 -13.31 1.21
CA PHE A 420 -9.31 -13.00 -0.19
C PHE A 420 -8.28 -11.89 -0.39
N ALA A 421 -7.83 -11.25 0.70
CA ALA A 421 -6.81 -10.21 0.62
C ALA A 421 -5.46 -10.78 0.19
N GLY A 422 -4.83 -10.15 -0.80
CA GLY A 422 -3.54 -10.60 -1.34
C GLY A 422 -2.45 -10.71 -0.27
N MET A 423 -2.49 -9.87 0.76
CA MET A 423 -1.57 -9.93 1.89
C MET A 423 -1.75 -11.21 2.72
N VAL A 424 -2.99 -11.57 3.06
CA VAL A 424 -3.31 -12.79 3.83
C VAL A 424 -2.95 -14.03 3.03
N LEU A 425 -3.35 -14.07 1.74
CA LEU A 425 -3.04 -15.18 0.84
C LEU A 425 -1.53 -15.39 0.68
N THR A 426 -0.80 -14.32 0.46
CA THR A 426 0.66 -14.37 0.26
C THR A 426 1.36 -14.80 1.54
N THR A 427 1.00 -14.23 2.68
CA THR A 427 1.57 -14.59 3.98
C THR A 427 1.30 -16.06 4.33
N ALA A 428 0.06 -16.53 4.14
CA ALA A 428 -0.33 -17.92 4.37
C ALA A 428 0.48 -18.88 3.51
N LYS A 429 0.63 -18.56 2.21
CA LYS A 429 1.42 -19.37 1.27
C LYS A 429 2.89 -19.46 1.67
N PHE A 430 3.54 -18.35 1.99
CA PHE A 430 4.96 -18.34 2.34
C PHE A 430 5.25 -19.01 3.69
N LEU A 431 4.35 -18.89 4.66
CA LEU A 431 4.51 -19.51 5.97
C LEU A 431 3.97 -20.95 6.02
N ASN A 432 3.34 -21.43 4.95
CA ASN A 432 2.68 -22.73 4.86
C ASN A 432 1.67 -22.96 6.01
N VAL A 433 0.79 -21.97 6.20
CA VAL A 433 -0.28 -22.00 7.21
C VAL A 433 -1.63 -21.72 6.55
N SER A 434 -2.74 -21.97 7.29
CA SER A 434 -4.06 -21.72 6.73
C SER A 434 -4.35 -20.21 6.59
N ILE A 435 -5.11 -19.86 5.57
CA ILE A 435 -5.59 -18.48 5.34
C ILE A 435 -6.43 -18.02 6.55
N TYR A 436 -7.21 -18.92 7.13
CA TYR A 436 -8.03 -18.65 8.31
C TYR A 436 -7.16 -18.31 9.54
N ASP A 437 -6.04 -19.04 9.75
CA ASP A 437 -5.11 -18.71 10.84
C ASP A 437 -4.54 -17.31 10.70
N VAL A 438 -4.09 -16.94 9.48
CA VAL A 438 -3.51 -15.61 9.21
C VAL A 438 -4.56 -14.50 9.35
N GLY A 439 -5.70 -14.62 8.70
CA GLY A 439 -6.70 -13.56 8.65
C GLY A 439 -7.49 -13.45 9.94
N VAL A 440 -8.23 -14.49 10.30
CA VAL A 440 -9.24 -14.43 11.36
C VAL A 440 -8.67 -14.82 12.72
N LYS A 441 -8.05 -16.00 12.84
CA LYS A 441 -7.65 -16.54 14.14
C LYS A 441 -6.60 -15.70 14.86
N TRP A 442 -5.58 -15.23 14.15
CA TRP A 442 -4.48 -14.45 14.76
C TRP A 442 -4.73 -12.95 14.74
N ASN A 443 -5.54 -12.46 13.82
CA ASN A 443 -5.79 -11.02 13.67
C ASN A 443 -7.21 -10.59 14.07
N GLY A 444 -8.17 -11.49 14.26
CA GLY A 444 -9.56 -11.14 14.56
C GLY A 444 -9.72 -10.25 15.80
N LEU A 445 -9.14 -10.67 16.95
CA LEU A 445 -9.19 -9.87 18.17
C LEU A 445 -8.51 -8.49 18.00
N PHE A 446 -7.36 -8.45 17.34
CA PHE A 446 -6.69 -7.20 17.01
C PHE A 446 -7.58 -6.32 16.13
N GLY A 447 -8.20 -6.90 15.10
CA GLY A 447 -9.11 -6.20 14.20
C GLY A 447 -10.32 -5.61 14.92
N ILE A 448 -10.96 -6.35 15.84
CA ILE A 448 -12.11 -5.85 16.63
C ILE A 448 -11.71 -4.68 17.51
N ILE A 449 -10.62 -4.80 18.27
CA ILE A 449 -10.19 -3.73 19.17
C ILE A 449 -9.75 -2.51 18.36
N LEU A 450 -9.01 -2.71 17.26
CA LEU A 450 -8.59 -1.60 16.40
C LEU A 450 -9.78 -0.94 15.71
N PHE A 451 -10.79 -1.71 15.28
CA PHE A 451 -12.04 -1.19 14.74
C PHE A 451 -12.73 -0.23 15.72
N LEU A 452 -12.88 -0.63 16.99
CA LEU A 452 -13.51 0.22 18.01
C LEU A 452 -12.70 1.49 18.28
N LEU A 453 -11.39 1.38 18.47
CA LEU A 453 -10.51 2.53 18.74
C LEU A 453 -10.40 3.45 17.53
N GLY A 454 -10.17 2.92 16.35
CA GLY A 454 -10.00 3.71 15.13
C GLY A 454 -11.29 4.40 14.69
N SER A 455 -12.44 3.72 14.78
CA SER A 455 -13.74 4.35 14.55
C SER A 455 -13.98 5.49 15.53
N GLY A 456 -13.66 5.28 16.83
CA GLY A 456 -13.75 6.32 17.85
C GLY A 456 -12.89 7.55 17.54
N ILE A 457 -11.64 7.35 17.09
CA ILE A 457 -10.75 8.45 16.69
C ILE A 457 -11.32 9.22 15.50
N ILE A 458 -11.83 8.53 14.48
CA ILE A 458 -12.42 9.17 13.29
C ILE A 458 -13.69 9.95 13.68
N ILE A 459 -14.53 9.40 14.57
CA ILE A 459 -15.70 10.09 15.10
C ILE A 459 -15.30 11.35 15.89
N LEU A 460 -14.30 11.25 16.77
CA LEU A 460 -13.78 12.41 17.50
C LEU A 460 -13.21 13.47 16.54
N TYR A 461 -12.55 13.04 15.47
CA TYR A 461 -12.06 13.96 14.45
C TYR A 461 -13.21 14.66 13.73
N GLN A 462 -14.33 13.98 13.42
CA GLN A 462 -15.55 14.61 12.88
C GLN A 462 -16.15 15.63 13.84
N LEU A 463 -16.11 15.37 15.16
CA LEU A 463 -16.74 16.25 16.15
C LEU A 463 -15.91 17.48 16.52
N TYR A 464 -14.59 17.36 16.55
CA TYR A 464 -13.70 18.36 17.14
C TYR A 464 -12.53 18.79 16.25
N GLY A 465 -12.23 18.09 15.17
CA GLY A 465 -11.02 18.25 14.38
C GLY A 465 -11.25 18.80 12.96
N VAL A 466 -12.50 19.02 12.61
CA VAL A 466 -12.87 19.53 11.28
C VAL A 466 -13.33 20.98 11.39
#